data_a38b705603078aca019548076eb46cbc
#
_entry.id   a38b705603078aca019548076eb46cbc
#
_cell.length_a   1.000
_cell.length_b   1.000
_cell.length_c   1.000
_cell.angle_alpha   90.00
_cell.angle_beta   90.00
_cell.angle_gamma   90.00
#
_symmetry.space_group_name_H-M   'P 1'
#
loop_
_entity.id
_entity.type
_entity.pdbx_description
1 polymer ?
#
loop_
_entity_poly.entity_id
_entity_poly.type
_entity_poly.pdbx_seq_one_letter_code
_entity_poly.pdbx_strand_id
1 'polypeptide(L)'
;YVFDGCSNLKEVKFEKESKLETIGDGAFWWCAIRSIRIPAGVTSIGEKALAVSNLVDITFMGDFGDFNSMFEMGEYTARTITYYACNSTWTSSAAQKFFSNQNNVTQNPIHMSEDYTVITPATCTTDGEKSFTCDKCGQASTGVIPATGHKLTVKEHKDATCNEKGYDVQVCSVCNEEIRTELEIDLNAHKYDEGKVIEPTCSRDGYTVYTCAVCGNTKRENIIPHKEHVMEDIVVPATCQIQGYTRHQCKNCLVRNFLYAYKLYH
;
A
#
# COMPACT_ATOMS: atom_id res chain seq x y z
N TYR A 1 -8.68 -3.86 -31.40
CA TYR A 1 -9.08 -3.98 -29.99
C TYR A 1 -9.07 -5.46 -29.50
N VAL A 2 -7.91 -6.15 -29.59
CA VAL A 2 -7.89 -7.60 -29.23
C VAL A 2 -7.83 -7.78 -27.70
N PHE A 3 -7.05 -6.95 -27.00
CA PHE A 3 -6.86 -7.00 -25.54
C PHE A 3 -7.33 -5.69 -24.85
N ASP A 4 -8.17 -4.92 -25.52
CA ASP A 4 -8.72 -3.69 -24.97
C ASP A 4 -9.41 -3.96 -23.60
N GLY A 5 -9.12 -3.14 -22.60
CA GLY A 5 -9.70 -3.26 -21.27
C GLY A 5 -9.19 -4.44 -20.43
N CYS A 6 -8.20 -5.21 -20.89
CA CYS A 6 -7.63 -6.32 -20.11
C CYS A 6 -6.76 -5.80 -18.96
N SER A 7 -7.37 -5.22 -17.94
CA SER A 7 -6.69 -4.56 -16.81
C SER A 7 -5.80 -5.49 -15.96
N ASN A 8 -5.93 -6.81 -16.11
CA ASN A 8 -5.08 -7.80 -15.45
C ASN A 8 -3.93 -8.31 -16.33
N LEU A 9 -3.86 -7.90 -17.59
CA LEU A 9 -2.77 -8.29 -18.51
C LEU A 9 -1.52 -7.47 -18.19
N LYS A 10 -0.55 -8.10 -17.55
CA LYS A 10 0.70 -7.47 -17.09
C LYS A 10 1.89 -7.72 -17.98
N GLU A 11 1.87 -8.78 -18.77
CA GLU A 11 2.98 -9.19 -19.64
C GLU A 11 2.45 -9.68 -20.98
N VAL A 12 3.14 -9.30 -22.05
CA VAL A 12 2.90 -9.79 -23.42
C VAL A 12 4.24 -10.26 -23.97
N LYS A 13 4.27 -11.51 -24.41
CA LYS A 13 5.44 -12.10 -25.08
C LYS A 13 5.07 -12.51 -26.49
N PHE A 14 5.84 -12.07 -27.45
CA PHE A 14 5.76 -12.54 -28.83
C PHE A 14 6.80 -13.61 -29.03
N GLU A 15 6.50 -14.60 -29.90
CA GLU A 15 7.48 -15.61 -30.29
C GLU A 15 8.65 -14.98 -31.05
N LYS A 16 9.85 -15.57 -30.92
CA LYS A 16 11.09 -15.09 -31.57
C LYS A 16 10.92 -14.92 -33.07
N GLU A 17 10.26 -15.89 -33.73
CA GLU A 17 10.00 -15.92 -35.16
C GLU A 17 8.61 -15.33 -35.53
N SER A 18 8.10 -14.42 -34.73
CA SER A 18 6.79 -13.81 -34.96
C SER A 18 6.74 -13.15 -36.34
N LYS A 19 5.71 -13.49 -37.09
CA LYS A 19 5.40 -12.89 -38.41
C LYS A 19 4.38 -11.74 -38.29
N LEU A 20 4.23 -11.19 -37.09
CA LEU A 20 3.34 -10.08 -36.88
C LEU A 20 3.87 -8.82 -37.58
N GLU A 21 3.06 -8.25 -38.46
CA GLU A 21 3.41 -7.05 -39.22
C GLU A 21 2.68 -5.81 -38.72
N THR A 22 1.51 -5.99 -38.09
CA THR A 22 0.67 -4.88 -37.62
C THR A 22 0.09 -5.15 -36.25
N ILE A 23 0.19 -4.17 -35.36
CA ILE A 23 -0.57 -4.12 -34.11
C ILE A 23 -1.73 -3.14 -34.34
N GLY A 24 -2.95 -3.64 -34.33
CA GLY A 24 -4.14 -2.85 -34.66
C GLY A 24 -4.52 -1.81 -33.60
N ASP A 25 -5.47 -0.95 -33.94
CA ASP A 25 -5.97 0.12 -33.07
C ASP A 25 -6.44 -0.40 -31.71
N GLY A 26 -6.06 0.29 -30.64
CA GLY A 26 -6.42 -0.02 -29.28
C GLY A 26 -6.06 -1.43 -28.81
N ALA A 27 -5.10 -2.13 -29.45
CA ALA A 27 -4.85 -3.54 -29.21
C ALA A 27 -4.58 -3.84 -27.72
N PHE A 28 -3.87 -2.96 -27.02
CA PHE A 28 -3.56 -3.08 -25.58
C PHE A 28 -4.10 -1.89 -24.76
N TRP A 29 -5.07 -1.19 -25.28
CA TRP A 29 -5.65 -0.04 -24.60
C TRP A 29 -6.20 -0.46 -23.22
N TRP A 30 -5.90 0.30 -22.15
CA TRP A 30 -6.32 0.03 -20.78
C TRP A 30 -5.84 -1.32 -20.17
N CYS A 31 -4.75 -1.88 -20.71
CA CYS A 31 -4.06 -3.01 -20.07
C CYS A 31 -3.16 -2.56 -18.91
N ALA A 32 -2.63 -3.51 -18.13
CA ALA A 32 -1.69 -3.26 -17.03
C ALA A 32 -0.22 -3.57 -17.39
N ILE A 33 0.13 -3.55 -18.69
CA ILE A 33 1.46 -3.86 -19.19
C ILE A 33 2.43 -2.77 -18.76
N ARG A 34 3.59 -3.16 -18.23
CA ARG A 34 4.66 -2.23 -17.85
C ARG A 34 5.78 -2.13 -18.88
N SER A 35 6.05 -3.21 -19.56
CA SER A 35 7.04 -3.28 -20.64
C SER A 35 6.52 -4.14 -21.77
N ILE A 36 6.93 -3.81 -23.00
CA ILE A 36 6.60 -4.59 -24.19
C ILE A 36 7.77 -4.62 -25.16
N ARG A 37 8.00 -5.78 -25.79
CA ARG A 37 9.01 -5.96 -26.82
C ARG A 37 8.32 -6.19 -28.16
N ILE A 38 8.45 -5.25 -29.08
CA ILE A 38 7.80 -5.26 -30.39
C ILE A 38 8.64 -6.08 -31.36
N PRO A 39 8.08 -7.13 -31.99
CA PRO A 39 8.80 -7.97 -32.95
C PRO A 39 9.37 -7.20 -34.14
N ALA A 40 10.44 -7.73 -34.72
CA ALA A 40 11.15 -7.10 -35.88
C ALA A 40 10.30 -6.91 -37.12
N GLY A 41 9.28 -7.76 -37.33
CA GLY A 41 8.37 -7.70 -38.47
C GLY A 41 7.31 -6.60 -38.39
N VAL A 42 7.11 -5.98 -37.21
CA VAL A 42 6.05 -4.97 -37.01
C VAL A 42 6.45 -3.66 -37.68
N THR A 43 5.69 -3.26 -38.69
CA THR A 43 5.89 -2.03 -39.44
C THR A 43 4.82 -0.97 -39.19
N SER A 44 3.69 -1.33 -38.54
CA SER A 44 2.61 -0.43 -38.23
C SER A 44 2.01 -0.73 -36.86
N ILE A 45 1.74 0.34 -36.08
CA ILE A 45 1.04 0.27 -34.80
C ILE A 45 -0.10 1.29 -34.83
N GLY A 46 -1.32 0.80 -34.70
CA GLY A 46 -2.54 1.57 -34.83
C GLY A 46 -2.79 2.57 -33.71
N GLU A 47 -3.87 3.33 -33.89
CA GLU A 47 -4.26 4.40 -32.98
C GLU A 47 -4.49 3.85 -31.56
N LYS A 48 -3.85 4.50 -30.56
CA LYS A 48 -3.98 4.15 -29.14
C LYS A 48 -3.62 2.70 -28.78
N ALA A 49 -2.94 1.99 -29.67
CA ALA A 49 -2.62 0.58 -29.44
C ALA A 49 -1.75 0.34 -28.21
N LEU A 50 -0.89 1.31 -27.86
CA LEU A 50 -0.02 1.31 -26.68
C LEU A 50 -0.35 2.43 -25.69
N ALA A 51 -1.57 2.94 -25.72
CA ALA A 51 -2.08 3.92 -24.75
C ALA A 51 -2.38 3.24 -23.41
N VAL A 52 -1.33 2.86 -22.70
CA VAL A 52 -1.35 2.12 -21.43
C VAL A 52 -0.67 2.98 -20.36
N SER A 53 -1.40 3.36 -19.34
CA SER A 53 -0.92 4.30 -18.32
C SER A 53 0.31 3.83 -17.52
N ASN A 54 0.53 2.51 -17.45
CA ASN A 54 1.67 1.93 -16.72
C ASN A 54 2.83 1.50 -17.63
N LEU A 55 2.71 1.66 -18.95
CA LEU A 55 3.73 1.26 -19.91
C LEU A 55 4.89 2.28 -19.90
N VAL A 56 6.04 1.84 -19.41
CA VAL A 56 7.24 2.70 -19.27
C VAL A 56 8.38 2.29 -20.20
N ASP A 57 8.47 1.01 -20.60
CA ASP A 57 9.55 0.50 -21.45
C ASP A 57 9.01 -0.16 -22.71
N ILE A 58 9.46 0.31 -23.86
CA ILE A 58 9.10 -0.24 -25.17
C ILE A 58 10.38 -0.54 -25.93
N THR A 59 10.58 -1.80 -26.29
CA THR A 59 11.74 -2.22 -27.09
C THR A 59 11.30 -2.61 -28.49
N PHE A 60 11.84 -1.95 -29.51
CA PHE A 60 11.62 -2.28 -30.91
C PHE A 60 12.77 -3.11 -31.44
N MET A 61 12.46 -4.27 -31.98
CA MET A 61 13.45 -5.20 -32.59
C MET A 61 13.63 -4.96 -34.09
N GLY A 62 12.72 -4.18 -34.70
CA GLY A 62 12.69 -3.90 -36.15
C GLY A 62 13.04 -2.48 -36.50
N ASP A 63 12.67 -2.14 -37.73
CA ASP A 63 12.83 -0.82 -38.31
C ASP A 63 11.79 0.16 -37.75
N PHE A 64 12.07 1.47 -37.87
CA PHE A 64 11.07 2.47 -37.60
C PHE A 64 9.97 2.40 -38.67
N GLY A 65 8.73 2.31 -38.23
CA GLY A 65 7.56 2.16 -39.08
C GLY A 65 6.53 3.28 -38.84
N ASP A 66 5.27 2.99 -39.17
CA ASP A 66 4.15 3.91 -38.89
C ASP A 66 3.67 3.70 -37.46
N PHE A 67 4.25 4.49 -36.55
CA PHE A 67 4.00 4.44 -35.12
C PHE A 67 3.45 5.74 -34.55
N ASN A 68 3.01 6.67 -35.43
CA ASN A 68 2.72 8.04 -35.05
C ASN A 68 1.53 8.21 -34.09
N SER A 69 0.58 7.28 -34.11
CA SER A 69 -0.66 7.34 -33.32
C SER A 69 -0.75 6.30 -32.20
N MET A 70 0.33 5.56 -31.93
CA MET A 70 0.31 4.43 -30.98
C MET A 70 0.02 4.83 -29.53
N PHE A 71 0.23 6.09 -29.16
CA PHE A 71 -0.08 6.64 -27.84
C PHE A 71 -1.31 7.55 -27.90
N GLU A 72 -1.92 7.80 -26.76
CA GLU A 72 -3.00 8.77 -26.64
C GLU A 72 -2.44 10.21 -26.57
N MET A 73 -3.10 11.16 -27.26
CA MET A 73 -2.73 12.57 -27.17
C MET A 73 -2.95 13.09 -25.75
N GLY A 74 -1.95 13.78 -25.19
CA GLY A 74 -2.04 14.35 -23.84
C GLY A 74 -1.65 13.38 -22.72
N GLU A 75 -1.14 12.22 -23.04
CA GLU A 75 -0.64 11.26 -22.06
C GLU A 75 0.70 11.73 -21.46
N TYR A 76 0.81 11.71 -20.12
CA TYR A 76 1.96 12.24 -19.38
C TYR A 76 2.92 11.15 -18.86
N THR A 77 2.68 9.89 -19.18
CA THR A 77 3.54 8.78 -18.73
C THR A 77 4.91 8.89 -19.39
N ALA A 78 5.95 9.00 -18.56
CA ALA A 78 7.34 8.95 -19.05
C ALA A 78 7.65 7.54 -19.57
N ARG A 79 8.16 7.47 -20.81
CA ARG A 79 8.47 6.20 -21.50
C ARG A 79 9.90 6.19 -22.00
N THR A 80 10.49 5.02 -21.98
CA THR A 80 11.76 4.74 -22.66
C THR A 80 11.49 3.91 -23.90
N ILE A 81 11.92 4.41 -25.05
CA ILE A 81 11.90 3.65 -26.32
C ILE A 81 13.31 3.17 -26.62
N THR A 82 13.50 1.86 -26.56
CA THR A 82 14.76 1.17 -26.85
C THR A 82 14.74 0.61 -28.27
N TYR A 83 15.80 0.82 -29.01
CA TYR A 83 15.96 0.34 -30.38
C TYR A 83 17.42 0.08 -30.74
N TYR A 84 17.69 -0.58 -31.86
CA TYR A 84 19.05 -0.85 -32.30
C TYR A 84 19.78 0.45 -32.67
N ALA A 85 20.88 0.75 -32.01
CA ALA A 85 21.71 1.94 -32.27
C ALA A 85 22.26 1.99 -33.67
N CYS A 86 22.50 0.83 -34.29
CA CYS A 86 23.00 0.67 -35.67
C CYS A 86 21.89 0.69 -36.74
N ASN A 87 20.63 0.90 -36.34
CA ASN A 87 19.51 0.92 -37.26
C ASN A 87 19.19 2.35 -37.72
N SER A 88 19.60 2.70 -38.92
CA SER A 88 19.46 4.06 -39.48
C SER A 88 18.00 4.51 -39.67
N THR A 89 17.02 3.57 -39.72
CA THR A 89 15.62 3.95 -39.86
C THR A 89 15.14 4.75 -38.64
N TRP A 90 15.71 4.49 -37.45
CA TRP A 90 15.40 5.21 -36.22
C TRP A 90 16.05 6.61 -36.13
N THR A 91 17.02 6.92 -36.99
CA THR A 91 17.61 8.26 -37.16
C THR A 91 17.07 9.02 -38.37
N SER A 92 16.11 8.44 -39.10
CA SER A 92 15.42 9.08 -40.22
C SER A 92 14.67 10.35 -39.80
N SER A 93 14.37 11.22 -40.78
CA SER A 93 13.56 12.42 -40.57
C SER A 93 12.17 12.09 -40.00
N ALA A 94 11.57 10.96 -40.40
CA ALA A 94 10.30 10.48 -39.89
C ALA A 94 10.39 10.10 -38.42
N ALA A 95 11.42 9.35 -38.01
CA ALA A 95 11.63 9.02 -36.59
C ALA A 95 11.93 10.23 -35.75
N GLN A 96 12.75 11.17 -36.25
CA GLN A 96 13.02 12.42 -35.51
C GLN A 96 11.76 13.26 -35.33
N LYS A 97 10.89 13.33 -36.35
CA LYS A 97 9.59 13.99 -36.24
C LYS A 97 8.69 13.31 -35.21
N PHE A 98 8.66 11.96 -35.17
CA PHE A 98 7.94 11.21 -34.17
C PHE A 98 8.41 11.60 -32.77
N PHE A 99 9.71 11.50 -32.49
CA PHE A 99 10.26 11.83 -31.17
C PHE A 99 10.04 13.31 -30.77
N SER A 100 10.12 14.24 -31.72
CA SER A 100 9.88 15.66 -31.44
C SER A 100 8.43 15.98 -31.04
N ASN A 101 7.50 15.11 -31.42
CA ASN A 101 6.09 15.24 -31.09
C ASN A 101 5.73 14.57 -29.74
N GLN A 102 6.68 13.86 -29.11
CA GLN A 102 6.47 13.12 -27.87
C GLN A 102 7.19 13.80 -26.69
N ASN A 103 6.45 14.45 -25.82
CA ASN A 103 7.03 15.26 -24.73
C ASN A 103 7.70 14.43 -23.61
N ASN A 104 7.31 13.15 -23.46
CA ASN A 104 7.71 12.30 -22.34
C ASN A 104 8.37 11.00 -22.79
N VAL A 105 9.02 11.00 -23.95
CA VAL A 105 9.70 9.81 -24.46
C VAL A 105 11.21 10.01 -24.43
N THR A 106 11.92 9.12 -23.74
CA THR A 106 13.38 9.03 -23.73
C THR A 106 13.82 7.99 -24.77
N GLN A 107 14.76 8.39 -25.63
CA GLN A 107 15.38 7.48 -26.59
C GLN A 107 16.52 6.69 -25.94
N ASN A 108 16.56 5.40 -26.17
CA ASN A 108 17.63 4.53 -25.67
C ASN A 108 18.18 3.66 -26.82
N PRO A 109 19.06 4.22 -27.68
CA PRO A 109 19.71 3.46 -28.75
C PRO A 109 20.77 2.54 -28.16
N ILE A 110 20.63 1.23 -28.34
CA ILE A 110 21.58 0.24 -27.84
C ILE A 110 21.88 -0.84 -28.92
N HIS A 111 23.00 -1.53 -28.76
CA HIS A 111 23.21 -2.81 -29.46
C HIS A 111 22.51 -3.91 -28.67
N MET A 112 21.82 -4.82 -29.36
CA MET A 112 21.03 -5.88 -28.72
C MET A 112 21.29 -7.23 -29.43
N SER A 113 21.19 -8.30 -28.63
CA SER A 113 21.08 -9.68 -29.11
C SER A 113 20.28 -10.49 -28.08
N GLU A 114 19.55 -11.49 -28.53
CA GLU A 114 18.94 -12.49 -27.67
C GLU A 114 19.93 -13.58 -27.25
N ASP A 115 20.94 -13.84 -28.10
CA ASP A 115 22.01 -14.80 -27.82
C ASP A 115 23.17 -14.06 -27.14
N TYR A 116 23.56 -14.52 -25.95
CA TYR A 116 24.66 -13.91 -25.20
C TYR A 116 25.43 -14.94 -24.36
N THR A 117 26.66 -14.59 -24.03
CA THR A 117 27.49 -15.34 -23.09
C THR A 117 27.56 -14.58 -21.79
N VAL A 118 27.28 -15.24 -20.66
CA VAL A 118 27.41 -14.64 -19.31
C VAL A 118 28.91 -14.52 -19.01
N ILE A 119 29.36 -13.29 -18.73
CA ILE A 119 30.70 -12.98 -18.21
C ILE A 119 30.70 -13.11 -16.71
N THR A 120 29.78 -12.41 -16.07
CA THR A 120 29.57 -12.44 -14.61
C THR A 120 28.08 -12.68 -14.33
N PRO A 121 27.72 -13.74 -13.61
CA PRO A 121 26.32 -13.98 -13.27
C PRO A 121 25.78 -12.91 -12.33
N ALA A 122 24.52 -12.53 -12.53
CA ALA A 122 23.80 -11.68 -11.58
C ALA A 122 23.55 -12.43 -10.26
N THR A 123 23.58 -11.68 -9.16
CA THR A 123 23.18 -12.19 -7.85
C THR A 123 21.80 -11.64 -7.44
N CYS A 124 21.38 -11.87 -6.20
CA CYS A 124 20.14 -11.27 -5.71
C CYS A 124 20.20 -9.73 -5.65
N THR A 125 21.38 -9.17 -5.42
CA THR A 125 21.57 -7.73 -5.15
C THR A 125 22.50 -7.03 -6.12
N THR A 126 23.29 -7.77 -6.87
CA THR A 126 24.24 -7.19 -7.83
C THR A 126 23.94 -7.63 -9.25
N ASP A 127 24.03 -6.67 -10.15
CA ASP A 127 23.92 -6.93 -11.58
C ASP A 127 25.06 -7.81 -12.06
N GLY A 128 24.77 -8.66 -13.03
CA GLY A 128 25.75 -9.43 -13.79
C GLY A 128 26.14 -8.72 -15.07
N GLU A 129 27.10 -9.31 -15.79
CA GLU A 129 27.55 -8.84 -17.10
C GLU A 129 27.45 -9.94 -18.14
N LYS A 130 27.09 -9.57 -19.37
CA LYS A 130 27.02 -10.43 -20.52
C LYS A 130 27.78 -9.84 -21.70
N SER A 131 28.33 -10.70 -22.58
CA SER A 131 28.81 -10.32 -23.88
C SER A 131 27.92 -10.90 -24.97
N PHE A 132 27.78 -10.19 -26.06
CA PHE A 132 26.98 -10.60 -27.20
C PHE A 132 27.48 -9.96 -28.50
N THR A 133 27.07 -10.52 -29.63
CA THR A 133 27.22 -9.89 -30.93
C THR A 133 25.87 -9.33 -31.34
N CYS A 134 25.83 -8.06 -31.70
CA CYS A 134 24.57 -7.40 -32.11
C CYS A 134 23.95 -8.13 -33.31
N ASP A 135 22.71 -8.54 -33.20
CA ASP A 135 21.98 -9.29 -34.25
C ASP A 135 21.82 -8.49 -35.54
N LYS A 136 21.87 -7.16 -35.50
CA LYS A 136 21.63 -6.27 -36.63
C LYS A 136 22.93 -5.91 -37.37
N CYS A 137 24.05 -5.66 -36.67
CA CYS A 137 25.28 -5.16 -37.30
C CYS A 137 26.53 -6.00 -37.04
N GLY A 138 26.44 -7.07 -36.27
CA GLY A 138 27.59 -7.93 -35.96
C GLY A 138 28.61 -7.34 -35.00
N GLN A 139 28.35 -6.16 -34.41
CA GLN A 139 29.27 -5.54 -33.46
C GLN A 139 29.26 -6.30 -32.13
N ALA A 140 30.44 -6.62 -31.61
CA ALA A 140 30.58 -7.15 -30.26
C ALA A 140 30.31 -6.07 -29.25
N SER A 141 29.52 -6.40 -28.24
CA SER A 141 29.07 -5.48 -27.17
C SER A 141 28.95 -6.22 -25.87
N THR A 142 28.94 -5.48 -24.80
CA THR A 142 28.57 -6.00 -23.47
C THR A 142 27.25 -5.38 -22.98
N GLY A 143 26.63 -6.01 -22.00
CA GLY A 143 25.41 -5.55 -21.43
C GLY A 143 25.22 -6.05 -20.00
N VAL A 144 24.30 -5.45 -19.30
CA VAL A 144 23.96 -5.79 -17.92
C VAL A 144 22.97 -6.95 -17.90
N ILE A 145 23.13 -7.85 -16.94
CA ILE A 145 22.11 -8.81 -16.51
C ILE A 145 21.58 -8.27 -15.18
N PRO A 146 20.34 -7.78 -15.10
CA PRO A 146 19.82 -7.21 -13.87
C PRO A 146 19.88 -8.17 -12.68
N ALA A 147 20.12 -7.65 -11.48
CA ALA A 147 20.00 -8.39 -10.23
C ALA A 147 18.65 -9.11 -10.14
N THR A 148 18.66 -10.34 -9.65
CA THR A 148 17.45 -11.21 -9.65
C THR A 148 16.45 -10.85 -8.56
N GLY A 149 16.85 -10.02 -7.59
CA GLY A 149 16.10 -9.79 -6.37
C GLY A 149 16.11 -10.99 -5.43
N HIS A 150 15.63 -10.80 -4.22
CA HIS A 150 15.48 -11.89 -3.26
C HIS A 150 14.18 -12.66 -3.48
N LYS A 151 14.25 -13.99 -3.44
CA LYS A 151 13.08 -14.88 -3.37
C LYS A 151 12.82 -15.24 -1.92
N LEU A 152 12.06 -14.39 -1.24
CA LEU A 152 11.85 -14.47 0.20
C LEU A 152 10.76 -15.50 0.56
N THR A 153 11.03 -16.27 1.61
CA THR A 153 10.07 -17.14 2.30
C THR A 153 10.08 -16.82 3.78
N VAL A 154 8.92 -16.87 4.45
CA VAL A 154 8.83 -16.63 5.89
C VAL A 154 9.49 -17.78 6.62
N LYS A 155 10.49 -17.46 7.45
CA LYS A 155 11.22 -18.39 8.32
C LYS A 155 10.66 -18.38 9.74
N GLU A 156 10.35 -17.20 10.25
CA GLU A 156 9.81 -16.98 11.58
C GLU A 156 8.84 -15.81 11.57
N HIS A 157 7.78 -15.93 12.37
CA HIS A 157 6.78 -14.88 12.57
C HIS A 157 6.47 -14.75 14.05
N LYS A 158 6.46 -13.53 14.56
CA LYS A 158 5.99 -13.19 15.90
C LYS A 158 4.94 -12.09 15.78
N ASP A 159 3.72 -12.39 16.23
CA ASP A 159 2.65 -11.39 16.29
C ASP A 159 3.03 -10.21 17.20
N ALA A 160 2.61 -9.01 16.81
CA ALA A 160 2.64 -7.85 17.67
C ALA A 160 1.58 -8.00 18.78
N THR A 161 1.88 -7.44 19.96
CA THR A 161 0.92 -7.33 21.05
C THR A 161 0.60 -5.88 21.32
N CYS A 162 -0.26 -5.59 22.28
CA CYS A 162 -0.62 -4.22 22.68
C CYS A 162 0.53 -3.46 23.38
N ASN A 163 1.68 -4.08 23.66
CA ASN A 163 2.83 -3.43 24.29
C ASN A 163 4.19 -3.90 23.76
N GLU A 164 4.20 -4.87 22.84
CA GLU A 164 5.43 -5.36 22.22
C GLU A 164 5.26 -5.41 20.70
N LYS A 165 6.30 -5.01 19.98
CA LYS A 165 6.38 -5.18 18.53
C LYS A 165 6.48 -6.65 18.16
N GLY A 166 5.83 -7.02 17.06
CA GLY A 166 6.04 -8.28 16.39
C GLY A 166 7.19 -8.19 15.38
N TYR A 167 7.44 -9.27 14.68
CA TYR A 167 8.39 -9.27 13.57
C TYR A 167 8.16 -10.45 12.62
N ASP A 168 8.60 -10.26 11.38
CA ASP A 168 8.80 -11.32 10.41
C ASP A 168 10.29 -11.48 10.12
N VAL A 169 10.77 -12.71 10.12
CA VAL A 169 12.08 -13.06 9.57
C VAL A 169 11.85 -13.84 8.29
N GLN A 170 12.29 -13.26 7.19
CA GLN A 170 12.23 -13.88 5.87
C GLN A 170 13.64 -14.30 5.45
N VAL A 171 13.76 -15.43 4.79
CA VAL A 171 15.02 -15.93 4.23
C VAL A 171 14.92 -16.03 2.72
N CYS A 172 15.96 -15.56 2.03
CA CYS A 172 16.06 -15.75 0.60
C CYS A 172 16.46 -17.19 0.25
N SER A 173 15.66 -17.86 -0.57
CA SER A 173 15.93 -19.24 -1.00
C SER A 173 17.14 -19.38 -1.96
N VAL A 174 17.69 -18.25 -2.43
CA VAL A 174 18.81 -18.23 -3.38
C VAL A 174 20.14 -17.92 -2.70
N CYS A 175 20.19 -16.86 -1.86
CA CYS A 175 21.43 -16.40 -1.21
C CYS A 175 21.47 -16.66 0.30
N ASN A 176 20.39 -17.18 0.89
CA ASN A 176 20.23 -17.43 2.32
C ASN A 176 20.31 -16.18 3.20
N GLU A 177 20.23 -14.98 2.63
CA GLU A 177 20.17 -13.74 3.39
C GLU A 177 18.85 -13.67 4.17
N GLU A 178 18.95 -13.29 5.45
CA GLU A 178 17.78 -13.11 6.32
C GLU A 178 17.43 -11.63 6.43
N ILE A 179 16.16 -11.33 6.16
CA ILE A 179 15.60 -9.97 6.27
C ILE A 179 14.60 -10.00 7.41
N ARG A 180 14.83 -9.18 8.43
CA ARG A 180 13.91 -8.99 9.54
C ARG A 180 13.13 -7.70 9.33
N THR A 181 11.82 -7.82 9.32
CA THR A 181 10.88 -6.69 9.28
C THR A 181 10.13 -6.62 10.60
N GLU A 182 10.18 -5.48 11.28
CA GLU A 182 9.43 -5.26 12.51
C GLU A 182 7.98 -4.90 12.20
N LEU A 183 7.06 -5.48 12.97
CA LEU A 183 5.63 -5.16 12.96
C LEU A 183 5.36 -4.18 14.10
N GLU A 184 4.59 -3.15 13.83
CA GLU A 184 4.23 -2.17 14.85
C GLU A 184 3.32 -2.78 15.93
N ILE A 185 3.32 -2.18 17.12
CA ILE A 185 2.46 -2.58 18.24
C ILE A 185 1.01 -2.57 17.80
N ASP A 186 0.29 -3.65 18.04
CA ASP A 186 -1.15 -3.72 17.75
C ASP A 186 -1.96 -3.22 18.96
N LEU A 187 -2.38 -1.97 18.88
CA LEU A 187 -3.20 -1.33 19.91
C LEU A 187 -4.59 -1.97 20.08
N ASN A 188 -5.00 -2.88 19.21
CA ASN A 188 -6.26 -3.61 19.31
C ASN A 188 -6.07 -5.03 19.88
N ALA A 189 -4.85 -5.50 20.04
CA ALA A 189 -4.51 -6.84 20.56
C ALA A 189 -4.59 -6.93 22.08
N HIS A 190 -5.56 -6.23 22.72
CA HIS A 190 -5.75 -6.31 24.16
C HIS A 190 -6.43 -7.63 24.54
N LYS A 191 -5.86 -8.32 25.53
CA LYS A 191 -6.45 -9.51 26.17
C LYS A 191 -7.01 -9.11 27.53
N TYR A 192 -8.28 -8.70 27.54
CA TYR A 192 -8.97 -8.30 28.75
C TYR A 192 -9.37 -9.53 29.61
N ASP A 193 -9.36 -9.33 30.93
CA ASP A 193 -9.83 -10.28 31.93
C ASP A 193 -11.38 -10.42 31.90
N GLU A 194 -11.93 -11.22 32.80
CA GLU A 194 -13.39 -11.43 32.94
C GLU A 194 -14.14 -10.19 33.41
N GLY A 195 -13.41 -9.16 33.83
CA GLY A 195 -13.95 -7.91 34.31
C GLY A 195 -14.37 -7.94 35.80
N LYS A 196 -14.16 -6.81 36.49
CA LYS A 196 -14.58 -6.59 37.87
C LYS A 196 -15.73 -5.62 37.89
N VAL A 197 -16.84 -6.06 38.46
CA VAL A 197 -18.01 -5.20 38.67
C VAL A 197 -17.75 -4.19 39.82
N ILE A 198 -17.95 -2.93 39.53
CA ILE A 198 -17.99 -1.84 40.48
C ILE A 198 -19.44 -1.49 40.68
N GLU A 199 -19.96 -1.80 41.87
CA GLU A 199 -21.35 -1.56 42.22
C GLU A 199 -21.73 -0.07 42.20
N PRO A 200 -22.94 0.26 41.73
CA PRO A 200 -23.42 1.63 41.74
C PRO A 200 -23.70 2.09 43.18
N THR A 201 -23.43 3.35 43.46
CA THR A 201 -23.86 4.05 44.64
C THR A 201 -25.01 5.01 44.30
N CYS A 202 -25.54 5.72 45.27
CA CYS A 202 -26.53 6.77 44.98
C CYS A 202 -25.92 8.05 44.37
N SER A 203 -24.60 8.14 44.29
CA SER A 203 -23.88 9.30 43.74
C SER A 203 -23.04 8.98 42.51
N ARG A 204 -22.93 7.72 42.13
CA ARG A 204 -22.12 7.27 41.02
C ARG A 204 -22.71 6.02 40.40
N ASP A 205 -22.69 5.97 39.07
CA ASP A 205 -23.02 4.77 38.31
C ASP A 205 -22.01 3.67 38.59
N GLY A 206 -22.48 2.43 38.54
CA GLY A 206 -21.65 1.24 38.53
C GLY A 206 -21.18 0.95 37.11
N TYR A 207 -20.20 0.10 36.99
CA TYR A 207 -19.66 -0.36 35.69
C TYR A 207 -18.80 -1.61 35.89
N THR A 208 -18.53 -2.30 34.81
CA THR A 208 -17.53 -3.38 34.80
C THR A 208 -16.21 -2.81 34.32
N VAL A 209 -15.13 -3.01 35.06
CA VAL A 209 -13.75 -2.68 34.65
C VAL A 209 -13.11 -3.94 34.13
N TYR A 210 -12.65 -3.88 32.89
CA TYR A 210 -11.84 -4.91 32.29
C TYR A 210 -10.39 -4.45 32.24
N THR A 211 -9.45 -5.30 32.62
CA THR A 211 -8.02 -4.98 32.62
C THR A 211 -7.29 -5.90 31.64
N CYS A 212 -6.49 -5.31 30.75
CA CYS A 212 -5.67 -6.09 29.84
C CYS A 212 -4.53 -6.78 30.61
N ALA A 213 -4.47 -8.11 30.54
CA ALA A 213 -3.44 -8.91 31.19
C ALA A 213 -2.01 -8.65 30.67
N VAL A 214 -1.89 -8.07 29.46
CA VAL A 214 -0.59 -7.84 28.81
C VAL A 214 -0.03 -6.45 29.15
N CYS A 215 -0.84 -5.39 29.02
CA CYS A 215 -0.36 -4.01 29.15
C CYS A 215 -0.96 -3.26 30.35
N GLY A 216 -1.90 -3.85 31.08
CA GLY A 216 -2.58 -3.19 32.19
C GLY A 216 -3.61 -2.11 31.79
N ASN A 217 -3.83 -1.88 30.49
CA ASN A 217 -4.86 -0.95 30.03
C ASN A 217 -6.23 -1.38 30.52
N THR A 218 -7.05 -0.40 30.92
CA THR A 218 -8.39 -0.66 31.42
C THR A 218 -9.46 -0.04 30.55
N LYS A 219 -10.57 -0.75 30.36
CA LYS A 219 -11.78 -0.22 29.77
C LYS A 219 -12.98 -0.39 30.72
N ARG A 220 -13.97 0.47 30.59
CA ARG A 220 -15.20 0.42 31.35
C ARG A 220 -16.37 0.16 30.43
N GLU A 221 -17.16 -0.84 30.77
CA GLU A 221 -18.36 -1.20 30.01
C GLU A 221 -19.48 -1.59 30.99
N ASN A 222 -20.64 -1.94 30.48
CA ASN A 222 -21.79 -2.39 31.27
C ASN A 222 -22.15 -1.39 32.37
N ILE A 223 -22.44 -0.14 31.98
CA ILE A 223 -22.82 0.91 32.88
C ILE A 223 -24.11 0.53 33.63
N ILE A 224 -24.06 0.54 34.95
CA ILE A 224 -25.19 0.26 35.84
C ILE A 224 -25.62 1.61 36.41
N PRO A 225 -26.85 2.06 36.15
CA PRO A 225 -27.33 3.35 36.70
C PRO A 225 -27.17 3.46 38.20
N HIS A 226 -26.88 4.64 38.70
CA HIS A 226 -26.78 4.91 40.13
C HIS A 226 -28.09 4.60 40.86
N LYS A 227 -27.96 4.24 42.11
CA LYS A 227 -29.12 3.94 42.98
C LYS A 227 -29.85 5.22 43.36
N GLU A 228 -31.15 5.15 43.56
CA GLU A 228 -31.91 6.26 44.05
C GLU A 228 -31.45 6.67 45.47
N HIS A 229 -31.59 7.94 45.79
CA HIS A 229 -31.29 8.44 47.14
C HIS A 229 -32.35 7.97 48.15
N VAL A 230 -31.90 7.30 49.19
CA VAL A 230 -32.75 6.99 50.34
C VAL A 230 -32.65 8.15 51.30
N MET A 231 -33.64 9.04 51.25
CA MET A 231 -33.66 10.24 52.07
C MET A 231 -34.20 9.94 53.49
N GLU A 232 -33.64 10.61 54.49
CA GLU A 232 -34.12 10.62 55.83
C GLU A 232 -34.22 12.06 56.35
N ASP A 233 -35.15 12.29 57.27
CA ASP A 233 -35.36 13.57 57.89
C ASP A 233 -34.67 13.60 59.24
N ILE A 234 -33.75 14.52 59.42
CA ILE A 234 -33.06 14.75 60.69
C ILE A 234 -33.53 16.07 61.22
N VAL A 235 -34.26 16.00 62.30
CA VAL A 235 -34.72 17.21 63.05
C VAL A 235 -33.53 17.73 63.86
N VAL A 236 -33.15 18.97 63.59
CA VAL A 236 -32.12 19.67 64.30
C VAL A 236 -32.91 20.67 65.25
N PRO A 237 -32.94 20.45 66.56
CA PRO A 237 -33.69 21.29 67.47
C PRO A 237 -33.13 22.72 67.52
N ALA A 238 -34.02 23.67 67.83
CA ALA A 238 -33.59 25.04 68.00
C ALA A 238 -32.72 25.16 69.25
N THR A 239 -31.75 26.06 69.17
CA THR A 239 -30.96 26.51 70.32
C THR A 239 -31.25 27.97 70.57
N CYS A 240 -30.71 28.56 71.68
CA CYS A 240 -30.88 29.99 71.95
C CYS A 240 -30.25 30.92 70.89
N GLN A 241 -29.41 30.39 69.97
CA GLN A 241 -28.74 31.17 68.93
C GLN A 241 -29.13 30.76 67.52
N ILE A 242 -29.67 29.56 67.30
CA ILE A 242 -29.97 29.01 66.00
C ILE A 242 -31.38 28.45 65.94
N GLN A 243 -32.16 28.87 64.95
CA GLN A 243 -33.48 28.32 64.69
C GLN A 243 -33.40 26.84 64.32
N GLY A 244 -34.31 26.03 64.94
CA GLY A 244 -34.41 24.61 64.53
C GLY A 244 -34.82 24.45 63.07
N TYR A 245 -34.40 23.38 62.48
CA TYR A 245 -34.70 23.05 61.08
C TYR A 245 -34.74 21.54 60.90
N THR A 246 -35.38 21.09 59.81
CA THR A 246 -35.35 19.72 59.38
C THR A 246 -34.40 19.62 58.17
N ARG A 247 -33.46 18.72 58.25
CA ARG A 247 -32.52 18.46 57.20
C ARG A 247 -32.89 17.13 56.52
N HIS A 248 -33.22 17.20 55.24
CA HIS A 248 -33.32 16.01 54.41
C HIS A 248 -31.92 15.59 53.95
N GLN A 249 -31.50 14.40 54.28
CA GLN A 249 -30.16 13.91 53.94
C GLN A 249 -30.27 12.48 53.44
N CYS A 250 -29.48 12.16 52.41
CA CYS A 250 -29.36 10.77 51.98
C CYS A 250 -28.58 9.94 53.01
N LYS A 251 -29.12 8.77 53.38
CA LYS A 251 -28.46 7.84 54.31
C LYS A 251 -27.10 7.35 53.85
N ASN A 252 -26.90 7.26 52.51
CA ASN A 252 -25.78 6.58 51.89
C ASN A 252 -24.76 7.53 51.24
N CYS A 253 -25.06 8.83 51.15
CA CYS A 253 -24.13 9.81 50.57
C CYS A 253 -24.34 11.19 51.25
N LEU A 254 -23.50 12.14 50.87
CA LEU A 254 -23.51 13.47 51.50
C LEU A 254 -24.49 14.47 50.90
N VAL A 255 -25.33 14.04 49.98
CA VAL A 255 -26.34 14.92 49.35
C VAL A 255 -27.36 15.34 50.40
N ARG A 256 -27.60 16.65 50.53
CA ARG A 256 -28.44 17.28 51.51
C ARG A 256 -29.33 18.32 50.83
N ASN A 257 -30.62 18.29 51.17
CA ASN A 257 -31.56 19.37 50.87
C ASN A 257 -32.05 19.99 52.19
N PHE A 258 -32.04 21.31 52.30
CA PHE A 258 -32.51 22.02 53.49
C PHE A 258 -33.96 22.45 53.27
N LEU A 259 -34.84 21.96 54.07
CA LEU A 259 -36.20 22.52 54.23
C LEU A 259 -36.21 23.45 55.42
N TYR A 260 -36.43 24.74 55.18
CA TYR A 260 -36.64 25.69 56.26
C TYR A 260 -38.10 25.58 56.80
N ALA A 261 -38.26 25.29 58.07
CA ALA A 261 -39.56 25.38 58.69
C ALA A 261 -39.95 26.85 58.82
N TYR A 262 -40.96 27.28 58.08
CA TYR A 262 -41.52 28.59 58.26
C TYR A 262 -42.15 28.66 59.65
N LYS A 263 -41.71 29.62 60.45
CA LYS A 263 -42.27 29.91 61.78
C LYS A 263 -43.65 30.50 61.60
N LEU A 264 -44.70 29.77 62.03
CA LEU A 264 -45.99 30.37 62.29
C LEU A 264 -45.86 31.18 63.60
N TYR A 265 -45.89 32.48 63.47
CA TYR A 265 -46.07 33.37 64.66
C TYR A 265 -47.51 33.29 65.05
N HIS A 266 -47.78 32.90 66.30
CA HIS A 266 -48.95 33.30 67.09
C HIS A 266 -48.53 34.33 68.08
#